data_815d0551075cbeb5c955573c97a08220
#
_entry.id   815d0551075cbeb5c955573c97a08220
#
_cell.length_a   1.000
_cell.length_b   1.000
_cell.length_c   1.000
_cell.angle_alpha   90.00
_cell.angle_beta   90.00
_cell.angle_gamma   90.00
#
_symmetry.space_group_name_H-M   'P 1'
#
loop_
_entity.id
_entity.type
_entity.pdbx_description
1 polymer ?
#
loop_
_entity_poly.entity_id
_entity_poly.type
_entity_poly.pdbx_seq_one_letter_code
_entity_poly.pdbx_strand_id
1 'polypeptide(L)'
;MFAGKQKSVYIINGFLEAGKTEFIKFTLSQDYFRIKGNTLLILCEEGEEEYPAELMKKSNTDMILIEDEEQMNPIQLAVIEKTYKPDRIIIEWNGMWNFKEFKMPSNWKLAQQLTVIDASTFPVYYTNMKSLLAEQIRNSEMIIFNRCDNVRNDLPAYRRNIKAVNQTADIVFEDKNGEINEIFEEDLPYDLSKDEIVLDTNAYGIWG
;
A
#
# COMPACT_ATOMS: atom_id res chain seq x y z
N MET A 1 -28.58 -15.52 14.36
CA MET A 1 -27.36 -14.67 14.38
C MET A 1 -27.50 -13.66 13.25
N PHE A 2 -27.69 -12.39 13.57
CA PHE A 2 -27.62 -11.35 12.54
C PHE A 2 -26.15 -11.21 12.18
N ALA A 3 -25.80 -11.60 10.95
CA ALA A 3 -24.47 -11.30 10.43
C ALA A 3 -24.30 -9.77 10.43
N GLY A 4 -23.41 -9.25 11.25
CA GLY A 4 -23.11 -7.84 11.28
C GLY A 4 -22.70 -7.36 9.87
N LYS A 5 -23.01 -6.09 9.54
CA LYS A 5 -22.61 -5.50 8.25
C LYS A 5 -21.10 -5.68 8.08
N GLN A 6 -20.70 -6.30 6.97
CA GLN A 6 -19.28 -6.50 6.64
C GLN A 6 -18.55 -5.17 6.54
N LYS A 7 -17.36 -5.08 7.13
CA LYS A 7 -16.52 -3.88 7.13
C LYS A 7 -15.41 -4.01 6.10
N SER A 8 -15.27 -3.01 5.24
CA SER A 8 -14.14 -2.95 4.29
C SER A 8 -12.89 -2.48 5.00
N VAL A 9 -11.78 -3.21 4.84
CA VAL A 9 -10.49 -2.93 5.44
C VAL A 9 -9.47 -2.64 4.37
N TYR A 10 -8.75 -1.55 4.51
CA TYR A 10 -7.62 -1.16 3.68
C TYR A 10 -6.35 -1.24 4.53
N ILE A 11 -5.33 -1.92 4.07
CA ILE A 11 -4.07 -2.08 4.80
C ILE A 11 -2.95 -1.44 3.99
N ILE A 12 -2.27 -0.49 4.62
CA ILE A 12 -1.15 0.23 4.06
C ILE A 12 0.11 -0.20 4.79
N ASN A 13 0.93 -1.03 4.12
CA ASN A 13 2.21 -1.51 4.59
C ASN A 13 3.34 -0.57 4.17
N GLY A 14 4.48 -0.75 4.80
CA GLY A 14 5.72 -0.04 4.52
C GLY A 14 6.53 0.15 5.79
N PHE A 15 7.84 0.29 5.65
CA PHE A 15 8.70 0.60 6.79
C PHE A 15 8.45 2.00 7.33
N LEU A 16 9.01 2.30 8.49
CA LEU A 16 8.95 3.63 9.08
C LEU A 16 9.46 4.67 8.06
N GLU A 17 8.82 5.82 8.01
CA GLU A 17 9.14 6.94 7.10
C GLU A 17 9.01 6.62 5.59
N ALA A 18 8.45 5.48 5.23
CA ALA A 18 8.23 5.13 3.82
C ALA A 18 7.21 6.05 3.10
N GLY A 19 6.49 6.90 3.82
CA GLY A 19 5.47 7.80 3.25
C GLY A 19 4.04 7.27 3.34
N LYS A 20 3.76 6.29 4.21
CA LYS A 20 2.40 5.75 4.42
C LYS A 20 1.40 6.83 4.83
N THR A 21 1.79 7.64 5.81
CA THR A 21 0.95 8.74 6.33
C THR A 21 0.59 9.74 5.24
N GLU A 22 1.55 10.14 4.39
CA GLU A 22 1.31 11.03 3.25
C GLU A 22 0.35 10.42 2.24
N PHE A 23 0.54 9.15 1.89
CA PHE A 23 -0.37 8.41 1.03
C PHE A 23 -1.80 8.35 1.59
N ILE A 24 -1.96 8.06 2.88
CA ILE A 24 -3.28 8.01 3.54
C ILE A 24 -3.92 9.40 3.57
N LYS A 25 -3.16 10.46 3.92
CA LYS A 25 -3.65 11.86 3.88
C LYS A 25 -4.13 12.23 2.48
N PHE A 26 -3.34 11.93 1.45
CA PHE A 26 -3.75 12.14 0.07
C PHE A 26 -5.04 11.40 -0.25
N THR A 27 -5.12 10.11 0.05
CA THR A 27 -6.29 9.26 -0.22
C THR A 27 -7.55 9.76 0.50
N LEU A 28 -7.46 10.12 1.77
CA LEU A 28 -8.58 10.68 2.55
C LEU A 28 -9.06 12.04 2.01
N SER A 29 -8.20 12.78 1.32
CA SER A 29 -8.57 14.07 0.72
C SER A 29 -9.40 13.93 -0.56
N GLN A 30 -9.36 12.75 -1.22
CA GLN A 30 -9.98 12.54 -2.53
C GLN A 30 -11.48 12.32 -2.44
N ASP A 31 -12.23 12.97 -3.33
CA ASP A 31 -13.71 12.86 -3.36
C ASP A 31 -14.19 11.45 -3.70
N TYR A 32 -13.47 10.71 -4.57
CA TYR A 32 -13.80 9.33 -4.93
C TYR A 32 -13.65 8.34 -3.77
N PHE A 33 -12.84 8.68 -2.77
CA PHE A 33 -12.62 7.83 -1.59
C PHE A 33 -13.58 8.15 -0.45
N ARG A 34 -14.42 9.17 -0.57
CA ARG A 34 -15.39 9.53 0.46
C ARG A 34 -16.50 8.50 0.58
N ILE A 35 -16.92 8.25 1.82
CA ILE A 35 -18.09 7.43 2.16
C ILE A 35 -19.09 8.26 2.98
N LYS A 36 -20.36 7.83 2.99
CA LYS A 36 -21.39 8.48 3.83
C LYS A 36 -21.25 8.14 5.33
N GLY A 37 -20.56 7.04 5.66
CA GLY A 37 -20.31 6.59 7.03
C GLY A 37 -19.03 7.16 7.62
N ASN A 38 -18.59 6.60 8.76
CA ASN A 38 -17.32 6.98 9.34
C ASN A 38 -16.22 5.99 8.98
N THR A 39 -14.99 6.50 8.95
CA THR A 39 -13.78 5.71 8.78
C THR A 39 -13.07 5.62 10.13
N LEU A 40 -12.52 4.46 10.46
CA LEU A 40 -11.58 4.31 11.57
C LEU A 40 -10.18 4.12 10.97
N LEU A 41 -9.27 5.00 11.31
CA LEU A 41 -7.85 4.88 11.02
C LEU A 41 -7.13 4.30 12.24
N ILE A 42 -6.52 3.15 12.08
CA ILE A 42 -5.69 2.48 13.08
C ILE A 42 -4.23 2.70 12.70
N LEU A 43 -3.51 3.43 13.54
CA LEU A 43 -2.07 3.60 13.42
C LEU A 43 -1.38 2.52 14.24
N CYS A 44 -0.40 1.83 13.65
CA CYS A 44 0.38 0.80 14.31
C CYS A 44 1.80 1.26 14.67
N GLU A 45 2.11 2.50 14.41
CA GLU A 45 3.35 3.17 14.81
C GLU A 45 3.14 4.68 14.92
N GLU A 46 3.91 5.32 15.77
CA GLU A 46 3.98 6.78 15.87
C GLU A 46 5.06 7.26 14.88
N GLY A 47 4.65 7.99 13.85
CA GLY A 47 5.52 8.61 12.87
C GLY A 47 5.76 10.09 13.17
N GLU A 48 6.69 10.72 12.46
CA GLU A 48 6.95 12.16 12.55
C GLU A 48 5.80 12.99 11.94
N GLU A 49 5.09 12.42 10.96
CA GLU A 49 4.01 13.08 10.23
C GLU A 49 2.67 12.97 10.96
N GLU A 50 2.02 14.10 11.18
CA GLU A 50 0.71 14.15 11.83
C GLU A 50 -0.45 14.19 10.82
N TYR A 51 -1.62 13.72 11.25
CA TYR A 51 -2.87 13.83 10.51
C TYR A 51 -3.58 15.13 10.87
N PRO A 52 -3.79 16.08 9.91
CA PRO A 52 -4.45 17.35 10.19
C PRO A 52 -5.88 17.14 10.69
N ALA A 53 -6.24 17.77 11.81
CA ALA A 53 -7.58 17.66 12.41
C ALA A 53 -8.71 18.05 11.44
N GLU A 54 -8.47 19.04 10.57
CA GLU A 54 -9.44 19.43 9.54
C GLU A 54 -9.69 18.32 8.50
N LEU A 55 -8.64 17.62 8.08
CA LEU A 55 -8.76 16.50 7.17
C LEU A 55 -9.56 15.37 7.80
N MET A 56 -9.24 15.01 9.04
CA MET A 56 -9.94 13.96 9.79
C MET A 56 -11.43 14.27 9.95
N LYS A 57 -11.75 15.53 10.29
CA LYS A 57 -13.13 15.99 10.37
C LYS A 57 -13.84 15.97 9.01
N LYS A 58 -13.18 16.44 7.93
CA LYS A 58 -13.74 16.51 6.58
C LYS A 58 -14.00 15.12 5.99
N SER A 59 -13.14 14.16 6.29
CA SER A 59 -13.25 12.76 5.85
C SER A 59 -14.09 11.89 6.78
N ASN A 60 -14.61 12.46 7.88
CA ASN A 60 -15.33 11.75 8.95
C ASN A 60 -14.54 10.53 9.42
N THR A 61 -13.30 10.78 9.87
CA THR A 61 -12.35 9.74 10.26
C THR A 61 -11.98 9.89 11.74
N ASP A 62 -12.25 8.85 12.52
CA ASP A 62 -11.72 8.67 13.85
C ASP A 62 -10.34 8.01 13.76
N MET A 63 -9.44 8.32 14.68
CA MET A 63 -8.09 7.80 14.70
C MET A 63 -7.72 7.22 16.06
N ILE A 64 -7.03 6.09 16.04
CA ILE A 64 -6.46 5.45 17.24
C ILE A 64 -5.04 4.98 16.96
N LEU A 65 -4.22 4.96 18.01
CA LEU A 65 -2.88 4.41 17.98
C LEU A 65 -2.87 3.06 18.72
N ILE A 66 -2.24 2.06 18.15
CA ILE A 66 -1.98 0.75 18.75
C ILE A 66 -0.48 0.48 18.61
N GLU A 67 0.26 0.63 19.70
CA GLU A 67 1.73 0.50 19.72
C GLU A 67 2.21 -0.92 20.02
N ASP A 68 1.31 -1.81 20.40
CA ASP A 68 1.64 -3.19 20.78
C ASP A 68 1.05 -4.16 19.77
N GLU A 69 1.90 -4.90 19.06
CA GLU A 69 1.51 -5.90 18.07
C GLU A 69 0.51 -6.92 18.62
N GLU A 70 0.65 -7.29 19.91
CA GLU A 70 -0.24 -8.27 20.55
C GLU A 70 -1.69 -7.77 20.63
N GLN A 71 -1.92 -6.46 20.58
CA GLN A 71 -3.26 -5.86 20.56
C GLN A 71 -3.92 -5.95 19.17
N MET A 72 -3.16 -6.19 18.11
CA MET A 72 -3.67 -6.39 16.76
C MET A 72 -4.23 -7.79 16.56
N ASN A 73 -5.15 -8.20 17.41
CA ASN A 73 -5.82 -9.50 17.37
C ASN A 73 -7.34 -9.35 17.22
N PRO A 74 -8.06 -10.40 16.75
CA PRO A 74 -9.50 -10.30 16.45
C PRO A 74 -10.37 -9.89 17.63
N ILE A 75 -9.97 -10.22 18.87
CA ILE A 75 -10.76 -9.92 20.07
C ILE A 75 -10.70 -8.43 20.38
N GLN A 76 -9.49 -7.88 20.42
CA GLN A 76 -9.28 -6.44 20.68
C GLN A 76 -9.86 -5.58 19.56
N LEU A 77 -9.64 -5.97 18.31
CA LEU A 77 -10.19 -5.27 17.16
C LEU A 77 -11.73 -5.26 17.14
N ALA A 78 -12.37 -6.35 17.61
CA ALA A 78 -13.83 -6.39 17.76
C ALA A 78 -14.32 -5.46 18.89
N VAL A 79 -13.55 -5.24 19.96
CA VAL A 79 -13.86 -4.26 21.02
C VAL A 79 -13.75 -2.83 20.46
N ILE A 80 -12.69 -2.54 19.71
CA ILE A 80 -12.49 -1.25 19.04
C ILE A 80 -13.64 -0.97 18.07
N GLU A 81 -14.04 -1.95 17.24
CA GLU A 81 -15.18 -1.82 16.33
C GLU A 81 -16.48 -1.46 17.08
N LYS A 82 -16.74 -2.06 18.21
CA LYS A 82 -17.93 -1.76 19.01
C LYS A 82 -17.93 -0.32 19.56
N THR A 83 -16.75 0.20 19.85
CA THR A 83 -16.57 1.55 20.40
C THR A 83 -16.79 2.61 19.31
N TYR A 84 -16.09 2.47 18.19
CA TYR A 84 -16.07 3.47 17.11
C TYR A 84 -17.16 3.24 16.05
N LYS A 85 -17.68 2.02 15.92
CA LYS A 85 -18.73 1.62 14.97
C LYS A 85 -18.43 2.06 13.53
N PRO A 86 -17.22 1.82 13.00
CA PRO A 86 -16.83 2.30 11.70
C PRO A 86 -17.62 1.63 10.59
N ASP A 87 -17.80 2.31 9.45
CA ASP A 87 -18.28 1.72 8.21
C ASP A 87 -17.12 1.20 7.34
N ARG A 88 -15.93 1.80 7.51
CA ARG A 88 -14.68 1.45 6.83
C ARG A 88 -13.50 1.57 7.80
N ILE A 89 -12.48 0.75 7.60
CA ILE A 89 -11.28 0.70 8.41
C ILE A 89 -10.06 0.87 7.51
N ILE A 90 -9.13 1.71 7.94
CA ILE A 90 -7.80 1.85 7.33
C ILE A 90 -6.79 1.48 8.41
N ILE A 91 -5.82 0.65 8.08
CA ILE A 91 -4.73 0.26 8.99
C ILE A 91 -3.42 0.74 8.38
N GLU A 92 -2.76 1.65 9.06
CA GLU A 92 -1.37 2.02 8.80
C GLU A 92 -0.49 1.04 9.56
N TRP A 93 -0.02 0.00 8.86
CA TRP A 93 0.68 -1.12 9.47
C TRP A 93 2.13 -0.77 9.81
N ASN A 94 2.59 -1.20 10.98
CA ASN A 94 4.01 -1.12 11.33
C ASN A 94 4.79 -2.18 10.55
N GLY A 95 5.67 -1.73 9.66
CA GLY A 95 6.44 -2.62 8.80
C GLY A 95 7.45 -3.53 9.51
N MET A 96 7.66 -3.35 10.81
CA MET A 96 8.51 -4.22 11.62
C MET A 96 7.75 -5.39 12.26
N TRP A 97 6.41 -5.34 12.25
CA TRP A 97 5.58 -6.38 12.84
C TRP A 97 5.37 -7.58 11.90
N ASN A 98 5.09 -8.75 12.48
CA ASN A 98 4.87 -9.98 11.74
C ASN A 98 3.48 -10.02 11.09
N PHE A 99 3.39 -9.53 9.86
CA PHE A 99 2.13 -9.47 9.11
C PHE A 99 1.47 -10.85 8.90
N LYS A 100 2.24 -11.92 8.88
CA LYS A 100 1.77 -13.30 8.68
C LYS A 100 0.81 -13.79 9.77
N GLU A 101 1.00 -13.30 10.99
CA GLU A 101 0.21 -13.70 12.15
C GLU A 101 -1.02 -12.83 12.35
N PHE A 102 -1.11 -11.72 11.63
CA PHE A 102 -2.24 -10.82 11.70
C PHE A 102 -3.54 -11.48 11.25
N LYS A 103 -4.56 -11.41 12.11
CA LYS A 103 -5.90 -11.91 11.84
C LYS A 103 -6.95 -10.86 12.15
N MET A 104 -7.85 -10.69 11.21
CA MET A 104 -8.98 -9.77 11.36
C MET A 104 -10.19 -10.45 12.00
N PRO A 105 -11.10 -9.70 12.64
CA PRO A 105 -12.44 -10.16 12.99
C PRO A 105 -13.18 -10.75 11.77
N SER A 106 -14.01 -11.75 11.98
CA SER A 106 -14.67 -12.49 10.89
C SER A 106 -15.63 -11.67 10.03
N ASN A 107 -16.11 -10.53 10.54
CA ASN A 107 -16.96 -9.59 9.80
C ASN A 107 -16.16 -8.49 9.07
N TRP A 108 -14.82 -8.48 9.20
CA TRP A 108 -13.95 -7.60 8.43
C TRP A 108 -13.54 -8.27 7.12
N LYS A 109 -13.53 -7.52 6.04
CA LYS A 109 -13.12 -7.99 4.73
C LYS A 109 -12.02 -7.09 4.19
N LEU A 110 -10.89 -7.70 3.87
CA LEU A 110 -9.83 -7.00 3.13
C LEU A 110 -10.41 -6.50 1.80
N ALA A 111 -10.41 -5.19 1.64
CA ALA A 111 -10.83 -4.52 0.40
C ALA A 111 -9.61 -4.26 -0.48
N GLN A 112 -8.48 -3.86 0.13
CA GLN A 112 -7.22 -3.65 -0.57
C GLN A 112 -6.05 -3.72 0.42
N GLN A 113 -4.93 -4.26 -0.04
CA GLN A 113 -3.64 -4.18 0.61
C GLN A 113 -2.64 -3.56 -0.34
N LEU A 114 -1.89 -2.59 0.12
CA LEU A 114 -0.82 -1.97 -0.65
C LEU A 114 0.42 -1.76 0.21
N THR A 115 1.57 -1.58 -0.44
CA THR A 115 2.83 -1.28 0.23
C THR A 115 3.44 -0.02 -0.35
N VAL A 116 3.79 0.92 0.54
CA VAL A 116 4.52 2.14 0.20
C VAL A 116 6.01 1.92 0.49
N ILE A 117 6.85 2.25 -0.45
CA ILE A 117 8.30 2.05 -0.37
C ILE A 117 9.02 3.35 -0.75
N ASP A 118 9.89 3.82 0.11
CA ASP A 118 10.86 4.85 -0.25
C ASP A 118 11.92 4.26 -1.19
N ALA A 119 11.93 4.71 -2.44
CA ALA A 119 12.84 4.20 -3.47
C ALA A 119 14.31 4.44 -3.12
N SER A 120 14.63 5.49 -2.37
CA SER A 120 16.00 5.83 -1.98
C SER A 120 16.59 4.86 -0.94
N THR A 121 15.73 4.29 -0.09
CA THR A 121 16.11 3.34 0.96
C THR A 121 15.85 1.88 0.61
N PHE A 122 15.14 1.62 -0.48
CA PHE A 122 14.77 0.26 -0.92
C PHE A 122 15.95 -0.73 -0.97
N PRO A 123 17.13 -0.41 -1.52
CA PRO A 123 18.26 -1.35 -1.57
C PRO A 123 18.72 -1.82 -0.18
N VAL A 124 18.63 -0.93 0.81
CA VAL A 124 19.03 -1.23 2.20
C VAL A 124 18.07 -2.24 2.82
N TYR A 125 16.75 -2.00 2.69
CA TYR A 125 15.73 -2.91 3.21
C TYR A 125 15.69 -4.22 2.44
N TYR A 126 15.83 -4.18 1.11
CA TYR A 126 15.87 -5.38 0.28
C TYR A 126 17.05 -6.30 0.63
N THR A 127 18.19 -5.73 1.04
CA THR A 127 19.36 -6.51 1.42
C THR A 127 19.29 -7.02 2.86
N ASN A 128 18.90 -6.16 3.80
CA ASN A 128 19.05 -6.44 5.23
C ASN A 128 17.77 -7.00 5.88
N MET A 129 16.59 -6.68 5.31
CA MET A 129 15.28 -7.02 5.88
C MET A 129 14.38 -7.73 4.87
N LYS A 130 14.99 -8.53 4.01
CA LYS A 130 14.33 -9.16 2.86
C LYS A 130 13.08 -9.96 3.24
N SER A 131 13.09 -10.66 4.37
CA SER A 131 11.95 -11.48 4.81
C SER A 131 10.73 -10.62 5.16
N LEU A 132 10.92 -9.53 5.93
CA LEU A 132 9.84 -8.61 6.29
C LEU A 132 9.31 -7.88 5.06
N LEU A 133 10.21 -7.39 4.22
CA LEU A 133 9.82 -6.74 2.95
C LEU A 133 9.01 -7.69 2.06
N ALA A 134 9.47 -8.94 1.92
CA ALA A 134 8.76 -9.94 1.12
C ALA A 134 7.36 -10.27 1.67
N GLU A 135 7.16 -10.23 2.97
CA GLU A 135 5.84 -10.42 3.58
C GLU A 135 4.90 -9.25 3.30
N GLN A 136 5.40 -8.01 3.38
CA GLN A 136 4.62 -6.82 3.07
C GLN A 136 4.14 -6.82 1.61
N ILE A 137 5.03 -7.14 0.66
CA ILE A 137 4.71 -7.06 -0.77
C ILE A 137 3.98 -8.29 -1.33
N ARG A 138 4.10 -9.46 -0.71
CA ARG A 138 3.59 -10.74 -1.24
C ARG A 138 2.11 -10.72 -1.57
N ASN A 139 1.30 -10.10 -0.73
CA ASN A 139 -0.15 -10.06 -0.87
C ASN A 139 -0.65 -8.64 -1.22
N SER A 140 0.25 -7.71 -1.47
CA SER A 140 -0.14 -6.36 -1.90
C SER A 140 -0.61 -6.37 -3.34
N GLU A 141 -1.76 -5.77 -3.59
CA GLU A 141 -2.30 -5.57 -4.93
C GLU A 141 -1.53 -4.47 -5.67
N MET A 142 -1.00 -3.50 -4.92
CA MET A 142 -0.24 -2.38 -5.46
C MET A 142 0.99 -2.10 -4.61
N ILE A 143 2.09 -1.79 -5.27
CA ILE A 143 3.35 -1.33 -4.66
C ILE A 143 3.64 0.07 -5.18
N ILE A 144 3.76 1.02 -4.28
CA ILE A 144 4.04 2.42 -4.61
C ILE A 144 5.47 2.74 -4.17
N PHE A 145 6.32 3.02 -5.14
CA PHE A 145 7.63 3.59 -4.89
C PHE A 145 7.53 5.10 -4.98
N ASN A 146 7.78 5.80 -3.89
CA ASN A 146 7.91 7.25 -3.87
C ASN A 146 9.39 7.69 -3.87
N ARG A 147 9.63 9.01 -3.96
CA ARG A 147 10.98 9.62 -3.91
C ARG A 147 11.95 9.04 -4.95
N CYS A 148 11.45 8.76 -6.15
CA CYS A 148 12.22 8.15 -7.23
C CYS A 148 13.19 9.12 -7.94
N ASP A 149 13.22 10.41 -7.57
CA ASP A 149 13.97 11.48 -8.29
C ASP A 149 15.42 11.13 -8.60
N ASN A 150 16.13 10.55 -7.63
CA ASN A 150 17.57 10.30 -7.72
C ASN A 150 17.94 8.85 -8.05
N VAL A 151 16.95 7.96 -8.23
CA VAL A 151 17.16 6.52 -8.43
C VAL A 151 16.49 5.99 -9.70
N ARG A 152 16.16 6.86 -10.65
CA ARG A 152 15.45 6.48 -11.89
C ARG A 152 16.12 5.35 -12.64
N ASN A 153 17.45 5.32 -12.69
CA ASN A 153 18.20 4.26 -13.39
C ASN A 153 18.08 2.88 -12.71
N ASP A 154 17.69 2.85 -11.43
CA ASP A 154 17.56 1.62 -10.66
C ASP A 154 16.14 1.05 -10.68
N LEU A 155 15.14 1.82 -11.13
CA LEU A 155 13.73 1.42 -11.11
C LEU A 155 13.44 0.11 -11.86
N PRO A 156 14.06 -0.20 -13.02
CA PRO A 156 13.90 -1.50 -13.66
C PRO A 156 14.34 -2.65 -12.77
N ALA A 157 15.44 -2.49 -12.04
CA ALA A 157 15.92 -3.50 -11.10
C ALA A 157 14.97 -3.65 -9.89
N TYR A 158 14.44 -2.54 -9.37
CA TYR A 158 13.46 -2.56 -8.28
C TYR A 158 12.19 -3.29 -8.72
N ARG A 159 11.69 -2.99 -9.91
CA ARG A 159 10.55 -3.70 -10.50
C ARG A 159 10.78 -5.21 -10.58
N ARG A 160 11.93 -5.66 -11.12
CA ARG A 160 12.28 -7.09 -11.16
C ARG A 160 12.30 -7.73 -9.78
N ASN A 161 12.86 -7.04 -8.79
CA ASN A 161 12.91 -7.52 -7.41
C ASN A 161 11.52 -7.72 -6.80
N ILE A 162 10.60 -6.79 -7.05
CA ILE A 162 9.20 -6.92 -6.62
C ILE A 162 8.53 -8.08 -7.36
N LYS A 163 8.63 -8.12 -8.69
CA LYS A 163 7.98 -9.16 -9.50
C LYS A 163 8.50 -10.57 -9.20
N ALA A 164 9.73 -10.72 -8.71
CA ALA A 164 10.25 -11.99 -8.21
C ALA A 164 9.53 -12.51 -6.96
N VAL A 165 8.87 -11.64 -6.20
CA VAL A 165 8.12 -11.98 -4.98
C VAL A 165 6.61 -11.97 -5.23
N ASN A 166 6.12 -10.98 -5.98
CA ASN A 166 4.70 -10.79 -6.31
C ASN A 166 4.56 -10.40 -7.79
N GLN A 167 4.27 -11.38 -8.63
CA GLN A 167 4.15 -11.21 -10.08
C GLN A 167 2.93 -10.38 -10.49
N THR A 168 1.87 -10.39 -9.67
CA THR A 168 0.59 -9.80 -9.99
C THR A 168 0.41 -8.37 -9.48
N ALA A 169 1.27 -7.90 -8.56
CA ALA A 169 1.15 -6.56 -8.02
C ALA A 169 1.32 -5.49 -9.09
N ASP A 170 0.44 -4.51 -9.09
CA ASP A 170 0.67 -3.27 -9.84
C ASP A 170 1.80 -2.48 -9.18
N ILE A 171 2.69 -1.91 -9.97
CA ILE A 171 3.84 -1.14 -9.47
C ILE A 171 3.76 0.27 -10.03
N VAL A 172 3.69 1.22 -9.11
CA VAL A 172 3.68 2.66 -9.40
C VAL A 172 4.99 3.25 -8.91
N PHE A 173 5.61 4.09 -9.72
CA PHE A 173 6.78 4.87 -9.35
C PHE A 173 6.42 6.36 -9.35
N GLU A 174 6.77 7.07 -8.29
CA GLU A 174 6.46 8.49 -8.13
C GLU A 174 7.73 9.29 -7.81
N ASP A 175 7.87 10.43 -8.46
CA ASP A 175 8.83 11.48 -8.11
C ASP A 175 8.09 12.74 -7.65
N LYS A 176 8.81 13.82 -7.41
CA LYS A 176 8.25 15.13 -7.02
C LYS A 176 7.25 15.73 -8.03
N ASN A 177 7.19 15.22 -9.27
CA ASN A 177 6.28 15.69 -10.31
C ASN A 177 5.05 14.77 -10.46
N GLY A 178 4.99 13.67 -9.72
CA GLY A 178 3.93 12.68 -9.75
C GLY A 178 4.38 11.33 -10.30
N GLU A 179 3.44 10.58 -10.86
CA GLU A 179 3.68 9.24 -11.37
C GLU A 179 4.65 9.25 -12.57
N ILE A 180 5.62 8.34 -12.55
CA ILE A 180 6.57 8.11 -13.62
C ILE A 180 5.99 7.04 -14.54
N ASN A 181 5.51 7.45 -15.71
CA ASN A 181 4.95 6.56 -16.74
C ASN A 181 6.06 6.13 -17.71
N GLU A 182 7.00 5.34 -17.23
CA GLU A 182 8.05 4.75 -18.05
C GLU A 182 7.70 3.30 -18.41
N ILE A 183 7.88 2.92 -19.67
CA ILE A 183 7.77 1.53 -20.11
C ILE A 183 9.11 0.86 -19.86
N PHE A 184 9.12 -0.15 -19.01
CA PHE A 184 10.30 -0.97 -18.78
C PHE A 184 10.35 -2.12 -19.79
N GLU A 185 11.54 -2.59 -20.14
CA GLU A 185 11.71 -3.69 -21.10
C GLU A 185 10.92 -4.95 -20.72
N GLU A 186 10.75 -5.20 -19.40
CA GLU A 186 9.97 -6.33 -18.91
C GLU A 186 8.46 -6.21 -19.18
N ASP A 187 7.97 -5.01 -19.45
CA ASP A 187 6.57 -4.78 -19.80
C ASP A 187 6.31 -4.99 -21.29
N LEU A 188 7.37 -5.15 -22.07
CA LEU A 188 7.25 -5.41 -23.49
C LEU A 188 7.06 -6.91 -23.74
N PRO A 189 6.15 -7.28 -24.65
CA PRO A 189 5.88 -8.68 -24.98
C PRO A 189 7.05 -9.35 -25.73
N TYR A 190 8.07 -8.58 -26.12
CA TYR A 190 9.23 -9.00 -26.89
C TYR A 190 10.53 -8.52 -26.27
N ASP A 191 11.56 -9.35 -26.39
CA ASP A 191 12.92 -8.99 -26.02
C ASP A 191 13.53 -8.06 -27.11
N LEU A 192 13.54 -6.76 -26.82
CA LEU A 192 14.12 -5.77 -27.74
C LEU A 192 15.65 -5.81 -27.84
N SER A 193 16.32 -6.66 -27.07
CA SER A 193 17.78 -6.84 -27.19
C SER A 193 18.19 -7.63 -28.44
N LYS A 194 17.23 -8.19 -29.16
CA LYS A 194 17.46 -8.92 -30.42
C LYS A 194 17.09 -8.00 -31.57
N ASP A 195 18.08 -7.71 -32.43
CA ASP A 195 18.02 -6.81 -33.60
C ASP A 195 16.97 -7.17 -34.68
N GLU A 196 16.14 -8.18 -34.47
CA GLU A 196 15.20 -8.72 -35.48
C GLU A 196 13.72 -8.54 -35.14
N ILE A 197 13.35 -7.76 -34.09
CA ILE A 197 11.95 -7.66 -33.68
C ILE A 197 11.24 -6.54 -34.46
N VAL A 198 10.39 -6.95 -35.39
CA VAL A 198 9.36 -6.09 -35.96
C VAL A 198 8.18 -6.11 -35.00
N LEU A 199 7.95 -5.02 -34.28
CA LEU A 199 6.77 -4.86 -33.46
C LEU A 199 5.53 -4.92 -34.36
N ASP A 200 4.70 -5.95 -34.18
CA ASP A 200 3.37 -6.00 -34.81
C ASP A 200 2.44 -5.08 -34.02
N THR A 201 2.46 -3.80 -34.38
CA THR A 201 1.64 -2.76 -33.77
C THR A 201 0.13 -3.01 -33.89
N ASN A 202 -0.29 -3.92 -34.79
CA ASN A 202 -1.70 -4.26 -34.93
C ASN A 202 -2.17 -5.30 -33.92
N ALA A 203 -1.27 -6.09 -33.33
CA ALA A 203 -1.62 -7.12 -32.37
C ALA A 203 -2.09 -6.53 -31.01
N TYR A 204 -1.72 -5.28 -30.71
CA TYR A 204 -1.95 -4.66 -29.40
C TYR A 204 -2.82 -3.40 -29.42
N GLY A 205 -3.33 -3.00 -30.58
CA GLY A 205 -4.23 -1.84 -30.66
C GLY A 205 -3.60 -0.50 -30.23
N ILE A 206 -2.25 -0.41 -30.24
CA ILE A 206 -1.54 0.78 -29.73
C ILE A 206 -1.63 1.98 -30.68
N TRP A 207 -2.11 1.77 -31.91
CA TRP A 207 -2.28 2.84 -32.89
C TRP A 207 -3.59 2.64 -33.67
N GLY A 208 -4.67 3.11 -33.11
CA GLY A 208 -5.95 3.28 -33.79
C GLY A 208 -6.48 4.67 -33.55
#